data_41d6835c1380e7dbb75d1114a0bc126b
#
_entry.id   41d6835c1380e7dbb75d1114a0bc126b
#
_cell.length_a   1.000
_cell.length_b   1.000
_cell.length_c   1.000
_cell.angle_alpha   90.00
_cell.angle_beta   90.00
_cell.angle_gamma   90.00
#
_symmetry.space_group_name_H-M   'P 1'
#
loop_
_entity.id
_entity.type
_entity.pdbx_description
1 polymer ?
#
loop_
_entity_poly.entity_id
_entity_poly.type
_entity_poly.pdbx_seq_one_letter_code
_entity_poly.pdbx_strand_id
1 'polypeptide(L)'
;MMDYAFNEYADRPAYTNMGKSISYRDLDELSMRFACYLQDSLGLTRGERVAIMLPNVLQYPVALCGIFRAGLVVVNVNPLYTARELEHQLKDSGARCIIILENFATTLQQVIGKTVVKHVVTTGVGDLLGWPKSAITNFVLRHVRKAVPAYSLPGRVTFGQALKRGNG
;
A
#
# COMPACT_ATOMS: atom_id res chain seq x y z
N MET A 1 -4.24 18.23 12.21
CA MET A 1 -5.48 18.07 11.41
C MET A 1 -5.95 16.62 11.39
N MET A 2 -5.11 15.63 11.02
CA MET A 2 -5.52 14.20 11.05
C MET A 2 -5.94 13.76 12.45
N ASP A 3 -5.15 14.04 13.49
CA ASP A 3 -5.45 13.63 14.87
C ASP A 3 -6.78 14.16 15.38
N TYR A 4 -7.15 15.40 15.00
CA TYR A 4 -8.46 15.95 15.30
C TYR A 4 -9.58 15.11 14.70
N ALA A 5 -9.48 14.77 13.40
CA ALA A 5 -10.50 13.98 12.72
C ALA A 5 -10.59 12.54 13.28
N PHE A 6 -9.46 11.94 13.63
CA PHE A 6 -9.41 10.60 14.22
C PHE A 6 -10.08 10.54 15.60
N ASN A 7 -9.95 11.59 16.40
CA ASN A 7 -10.59 11.68 17.71
C ASN A 7 -12.07 12.07 17.60
N GLU A 8 -12.37 13.14 16.88
CA GLU A 8 -13.72 13.72 16.80
C GLU A 8 -14.72 12.80 16.09
N TYR A 9 -14.26 12.08 15.04
CA TYR A 9 -15.11 11.24 14.20
C TYR A 9 -14.78 9.74 14.30
N ALA A 10 -14.16 9.32 15.41
CA ALA A 10 -13.59 7.98 15.60
C ALA A 10 -14.49 6.85 15.06
N ASP A 11 -15.77 6.85 15.41
CA ASP A 11 -16.70 5.77 15.08
C ASP A 11 -17.46 5.99 13.78
N ARG A 12 -17.21 7.12 13.08
CA ARG A 12 -17.82 7.36 11.75
C ARG A 12 -17.04 6.63 10.67
N PRO A 13 -17.73 6.20 9.59
CA PRO A 13 -17.04 5.66 8.43
C PRO A 13 -16.16 6.72 7.77
N ALA A 14 -14.87 6.40 7.58
CA ALA A 14 -13.90 7.26 6.90
C ALA A 14 -13.84 6.93 5.41
N TYR A 15 -13.78 5.64 5.07
CA TYR A 15 -13.70 5.17 3.69
C TYR A 15 -14.55 3.91 3.51
N THR A 16 -15.20 3.81 2.33
CA THR A 16 -16.00 2.65 1.94
C THR A 16 -15.57 2.14 0.58
N ASN A 17 -15.32 0.84 0.48
CA ASN A 17 -15.02 0.18 -0.79
C ASN A 17 -15.64 -1.22 -0.80
N MET A 18 -16.26 -1.60 -1.92
CA MET A 18 -16.92 -2.90 -2.12
C MET A 18 -17.86 -3.30 -0.96
N GLY A 19 -18.58 -2.34 -0.38
CA GLY A 19 -19.52 -2.57 0.73
C GLY A 19 -18.87 -2.89 2.08
N LYS A 20 -17.56 -2.61 2.24
CA LYS A 20 -16.85 -2.59 3.52
C LYS A 20 -16.42 -1.17 3.81
N SER A 21 -16.74 -0.70 5.01
CA SER A 21 -16.24 0.58 5.53
C SER A 21 -15.14 0.33 6.57
N ILE A 22 -14.18 1.23 6.60
CA ILE A 22 -13.27 1.43 7.73
C ILE A 22 -13.64 2.75 8.42
N SER A 23 -13.67 2.75 9.75
CA SER A 23 -13.92 3.95 10.55
C SER A 23 -12.66 4.84 10.61
N TYR A 24 -12.81 6.06 11.14
CA TYR A 24 -11.66 6.90 11.45
C TYR A 24 -10.75 6.25 12.50
N ARG A 25 -11.30 5.52 13.46
CA ARG A 25 -10.54 4.72 14.45
C ARG A 25 -9.72 3.63 13.77
N ASP A 26 -10.34 2.84 12.87
CA ASP A 26 -9.62 1.81 12.10
C ASP A 26 -8.48 2.43 11.26
N LEU A 27 -8.76 3.57 10.63
CA LEU A 27 -7.76 4.28 9.82
C LEU A 27 -6.60 4.79 10.68
N ASP A 28 -6.89 5.29 11.88
CA ASP A 28 -5.89 5.72 12.85
C ASP A 28 -4.96 4.57 13.24
N GLU A 29 -5.54 3.47 13.73
CA GLU A 29 -4.77 2.29 14.15
C GLU A 29 -3.94 1.69 13.00
N LEU A 30 -4.57 1.45 11.85
CA LEU A 30 -3.89 0.83 10.72
C LEU A 30 -2.78 1.73 10.16
N SER A 31 -3.01 3.04 10.09
CA SER A 31 -1.99 3.98 9.61
C SER A 31 -0.83 4.12 10.60
N MET A 32 -1.09 4.05 11.90
CA MET A 32 -0.03 4.02 12.92
C MET A 32 0.85 2.79 12.76
N ARG A 33 0.24 1.58 12.69
CA ARG A 33 0.97 0.33 12.46
C ARG A 33 1.82 0.40 11.19
N PHE A 34 1.24 0.95 10.12
CA PHE A 34 1.98 1.07 8.87
C PHE A 34 3.14 2.07 8.98
N ALA A 35 2.98 3.17 9.71
CA ALA A 35 4.06 4.12 9.99
C ALA A 35 5.22 3.47 10.76
N CYS A 36 4.92 2.73 11.84
CA CYS A 36 5.92 1.98 12.60
C CYS A 36 6.66 0.97 11.70
N TYR A 37 5.95 0.25 10.83
CA TYR A 37 6.60 -0.64 9.88
C TYR A 37 7.59 0.08 8.95
N LEU A 38 7.20 1.24 8.41
CA LEU A 38 8.07 2.02 7.52
C LEU A 38 9.32 2.54 8.23
N GLN A 39 9.18 2.99 9.48
CA GLN A 39 10.29 3.53 10.27
C GLN A 39 11.16 2.43 10.88
N ASP A 40 10.56 1.50 11.63
CA ASP A 40 11.30 0.57 12.47
C ASP A 40 11.76 -0.68 11.71
N SER A 41 10.90 -1.21 10.82
CA SER A 41 11.23 -2.42 10.05
C SER A 41 12.02 -2.12 8.78
N LEU A 42 11.70 -1.01 8.08
CA LEU A 42 12.39 -0.64 6.84
C LEU A 42 13.51 0.38 7.05
N GLY A 43 13.57 1.03 8.22
CA GLY A 43 14.56 2.05 8.55
C GLY A 43 14.43 3.32 7.69
N LEU A 44 13.24 3.63 7.17
CA LEU A 44 13.03 4.83 6.37
C LEU A 44 13.07 6.06 7.25
N THR A 45 13.80 7.08 6.80
CA THR A 45 14.02 8.32 7.52
C THR A 45 13.17 9.46 6.95
N ARG A 46 12.91 10.47 7.79
CA ARG A 46 12.08 11.63 7.43
C ARG A 46 12.52 12.25 6.09
N GLY A 47 11.55 12.51 5.22
CA GLY A 47 11.77 13.10 3.90
C GLY A 47 12.07 12.08 2.79
N GLU A 48 12.32 10.79 3.11
CA GLU A 48 12.43 9.77 2.08
C GLU A 48 11.06 9.53 1.39
N ARG A 49 11.11 9.11 0.15
CA ARG A 49 9.94 9.01 -0.72
C ARG A 49 9.45 7.58 -0.81
N VAL A 50 8.12 7.44 -0.69
CA VAL A 50 7.40 6.17 -0.80
C VAL A 50 6.37 6.28 -1.92
N ALA A 51 6.47 5.41 -2.91
CA ALA A 51 5.54 5.35 -4.04
C ALA A 51 4.28 4.56 -3.66
N ILE A 52 3.10 5.04 -4.06
CA ILE A 52 1.83 4.33 -3.94
C ILE A 52 1.28 4.12 -5.35
N MET A 53 1.24 2.86 -5.80
CA MET A 53 0.65 2.43 -7.07
C MET A 53 -0.60 1.58 -6.80
N LEU A 54 -1.60 2.23 -6.25
CA LEU A 54 -2.88 1.63 -5.85
C LEU A 54 -4.05 2.38 -6.51
N PRO A 55 -5.10 1.68 -6.95
CA PRO A 55 -6.39 2.29 -7.24
C PRO A 55 -7.13 2.64 -5.92
N ASN A 56 -8.41 3.04 -6.03
CA ASN A 56 -9.25 3.36 -4.88
C ASN A 56 -9.66 2.10 -4.09
N VAL A 57 -8.73 1.58 -3.31
CA VAL A 57 -8.92 0.46 -2.37
C VAL A 57 -8.70 0.93 -0.94
N LEU A 58 -9.21 0.19 0.06
CA LEU A 58 -9.10 0.59 1.48
C LEU A 58 -7.65 0.74 1.97
N GLN A 59 -6.72 0.05 1.35
CA GLN A 59 -5.29 0.15 1.67
C GLN A 59 -4.67 1.48 1.29
N TYR A 60 -5.25 2.18 0.29
CA TYR A 60 -4.72 3.47 -0.16
C TYR A 60 -4.71 4.54 0.95
N PRO A 61 -5.85 4.85 1.61
CA PRO A 61 -5.84 5.84 2.70
C PRO A 61 -5.00 5.40 3.90
N VAL A 62 -4.93 4.11 4.20
CA VAL A 62 -4.07 3.59 5.28
C VAL A 62 -2.60 3.83 4.96
N ALA A 63 -2.16 3.52 3.74
CA ALA A 63 -0.80 3.75 3.28
C ALA A 63 -0.46 5.26 3.26
N LEU A 64 -1.36 6.09 2.72
CA LEU A 64 -1.21 7.53 2.64
C LEU A 64 -1.00 8.16 4.02
N CYS A 65 -1.91 7.87 4.96
CA CYS A 65 -1.83 8.37 6.33
C CYS A 65 -0.58 7.84 7.06
N GLY A 66 -0.24 6.56 6.87
CA GLY A 66 0.95 5.96 7.48
C GLY A 66 2.26 6.60 7.00
N ILE A 67 2.38 6.89 5.70
CA ILE A 67 3.53 7.59 5.14
C ILE A 67 3.66 9.01 5.73
N PHE A 68 2.55 9.75 5.83
CA PHE A 68 2.55 11.08 6.45
C PHE A 68 2.92 11.03 7.93
N ARG A 69 2.40 10.06 8.70
CA ARG A 69 2.75 9.86 10.11
C ARG A 69 4.23 9.57 10.31
N ALA A 70 4.82 8.80 9.40
CA ALA A 70 6.25 8.51 9.41
C ALA A 70 7.13 9.71 8.98
N GLY A 71 6.54 10.85 8.62
CA GLY A 71 7.28 12.02 8.13
C GLY A 71 7.89 11.81 6.75
N LEU A 72 7.36 10.87 5.97
CA LEU A 72 7.82 10.50 4.64
C LEU A 72 7.05 11.27 3.56
N VAL A 73 7.54 11.24 2.33
CA VAL A 73 6.94 11.91 1.18
C VAL A 73 6.20 10.89 0.31
N VAL A 74 4.95 11.16 0.01
CA VAL A 74 4.13 10.33 -0.88
C VAL A 74 4.43 10.65 -2.34
N VAL A 75 4.65 9.61 -3.14
CA VAL A 75 4.72 9.68 -4.60
C VAL A 75 3.56 8.87 -5.18
N ASN A 76 2.52 9.55 -5.63
CA ASN A 76 1.40 8.87 -6.28
C ASN A 76 1.78 8.42 -7.68
N VAL A 77 1.56 7.13 -7.95
CA VAL A 77 1.87 6.48 -9.23
C VAL A 77 0.57 6.00 -9.86
N ASN A 78 0.36 6.34 -11.13
CA ASN A 78 -0.80 5.86 -11.86
C ASN A 78 -0.71 4.32 -12.03
N PRO A 79 -1.72 3.55 -11.55
CA PRO A 79 -1.73 2.09 -11.71
C PRO A 79 -1.69 1.61 -13.17
N LEU A 80 -2.08 2.45 -14.12
CA LEU A 80 -2.12 2.10 -15.54
C LEU A 80 -0.82 2.45 -16.30
N TYR A 81 0.22 2.90 -15.60
CA TYR A 81 1.50 3.19 -16.24
C TYR A 81 2.11 1.94 -16.89
N THR A 82 2.69 2.16 -18.06
CA THR A 82 3.57 1.20 -18.71
C THR A 82 4.87 1.03 -17.91
N ALA A 83 5.61 -0.02 -18.18
CA ALA A 83 6.91 -0.25 -17.54
C ALA A 83 7.87 0.95 -17.68
N ARG A 84 7.90 1.58 -18.89
CA ARG A 84 8.75 2.75 -19.17
C ARG A 84 8.35 3.98 -18.33
N GLU A 85 7.06 4.26 -18.20
CA GLU A 85 6.55 5.38 -17.40
C GLU A 85 6.81 5.15 -15.92
N LEU A 86 6.61 3.92 -15.44
CA LEU A 86 6.89 3.54 -14.07
C LEU A 86 8.40 3.66 -13.75
N GLU A 87 9.26 3.19 -14.63
CA GLU A 87 10.72 3.33 -14.50
C GLU A 87 11.12 4.80 -14.38
N HIS A 88 10.60 5.63 -15.28
CA HIS A 88 10.89 7.07 -15.28
C HIS A 88 10.47 7.71 -13.96
N GLN A 89 9.23 7.50 -13.51
CA GLN A 89 8.73 8.11 -12.28
C GLN A 89 9.48 7.64 -11.03
N LEU A 90 9.82 6.35 -10.94
CA LEU A 90 10.56 5.82 -9.79
C LEU A 90 12.00 6.34 -9.74
N LYS A 91 12.64 6.53 -10.90
CA LYS A 91 13.98 7.13 -10.99
C LYS A 91 13.96 8.62 -10.64
N ASP A 92 13.03 9.37 -11.21
CA ASP A 92 12.91 10.81 -11.01
C ASP A 92 12.56 11.13 -9.55
N SER A 93 11.57 10.45 -8.98
CA SER A 93 11.21 10.64 -7.58
C SER A 93 12.25 10.13 -6.59
N GLY A 94 13.08 9.15 -6.97
CA GLY A 94 14.02 8.48 -6.08
C GLY A 94 13.33 7.72 -4.94
N ALA A 95 12.11 7.20 -5.15
CA ALA A 95 11.36 6.46 -4.14
C ALA A 95 12.12 5.22 -3.68
N ARG A 96 12.22 5.03 -2.34
CA ARG A 96 12.92 3.91 -1.71
C ARG A 96 12.02 2.71 -1.48
N CYS A 97 10.73 2.94 -1.33
CA CYS A 97 9.71 1.92 -1.13
C CYS A 97 8.58 2.13 -2.12
N ILE A 98 7.95 1.05 -2.55
CA ILE A 98 6.71 1.09 -3.34
C ILE A 98 5.65 0.19 -2.71
N ILE A 99 4.42 0.71 -2.62
CA ILE A 99 3.22 -0.03 -2.25
C ILE A 99 2.42 -0.23 -3.53
N ILE A 100 2.21 -1.49 -3.92
CA ILE A 100 1.64 -1.81 -5.23
C ILE A 100 0.57 -2.90 -5.14
N LEU A 101 -0.49 -2.75 -5.95
CA LEU A 101 -1.47 -3.81 -6.12
C LEU A 101 -0.87 -4.97 -6.93
N GLU A 102 -1.11 -6.21 -6.51
CA GLU A 102 -0.56 -7.41 -7.15
C GLU A 102 -0.85 -7.49 -8.66
N ASN A 103 -1.97 -6.91 -9.10
CA ASN A 103 -2.35 -6.84 -10.51
C ASN A 103 -1.31 -6.14 -11.40
N PHE A 104 -0.52 -5.23 -10.81
CA PHE A 104 0.50 -4.43 -11.52
C PHE A 104 1.93 -4.86 -11.18
N ALA A 105 2.09 -5.93 -10.39
CA ALA A 105 3.40 -6.38 -9.91
C ALA A 105 4.35 -6.80 -11.05
N THR A 106 3.81 -7.32 -12.15
CA THR A 106 4.61 -7.67 -13.36
C THR A 106 5.21 -6.44 -14.03
N THR A 107 4.50 -5.31 -14.04
CA THR A 107 5.04 -4.04 -14.56
C THR A 107 6.23 -3.58 -13.72
N LEU A 108 6.12 -3.64 -12.39
CA LEU A 108 7.22 -3.32 -11.49
C LEU A 108 8.41 -4.28 -11.66
N GLN A 109 8.14 -5.57 -11.79
CA GLN A 109 9.18 -6.60 -11.98
C GLN A 109 10.10 -6.30 -13.18
N GLN A 110 9.57 -5.72 -14.26
CA GLN A 110 10.34 -5.40 -15.47
C GLN A 110 11.34 -4.26 -15.24
N VAL A 111 11.12 -3.42 -14.24
CA VAL A 111 11.87 -2.17 -14.08
C VAL A 111 12.55 -1.99 -12.73
N ILE A 112 12.17 -2.74 -11.71
CA ILE A 112 12.66 -2.56 -10.34
C ILE A 112 14.19 -2.58 -10.26
N GLY A 113 14.84 -3.47 -10.98
CA GLY A 113 16.32 -3.57 -11.03
C GLY A 113 17.02 -2.35 -11.63
N LYS A 114 16.28 -1.45 -12.28
CA LYS A 114 16.80 -0.20 -12.85
C LYS A 114 16.50 1.03 -11.97
N THR A 115 15.91 0.83 -10.81
CA THR A 115 15.48 1.91 -9.88
C THR A 115 16.23 1.83 -8.56
N VAL A 116 16.01 2.82 -7.70
CA VAL A 116 16.57 2.84 -6.34
C VAL A 116 15.63 2.25 -5.29
N VAL A 117 14.50 1.67 -5.72
CA VAL A 117 13.53 1.02 -4.84
C VAL A 117 14.17 -0.19 -4.17
N LYS A 118 14.16 -0.20 -2.84
CA LYS A 118 14.71 -1.28 -2.01
C LYS A 118 13.62 -2.17 -1.39
N HIS A 119 12.44 -1.57 -1.15
CA HIS A 119 11.36 -2.23 -0.42
C HIS A 119 10.09 -2.27 -1.26
N VAL A 120 9.46 -3.43 -1.30
CA VAL A 120 8.20 -3.63 -2.02
C VAL A 120 7.14 -4.17 -1.08
N VAL A 121 6.04 -3.46 -0.98
CA VAL A 121 4.84 -3.90 -0.26
C VAL A 121 3.75 -4.21 -1.28
N THR A 122 3.31 -5.44 -1.34
CA THR A 122 2.23 -5.86 -2.25
C THR A 122 0.91 -6.01 -1.51
N THR A 123 -0.21 -5.74 -2.17
CA THR A 123 -1.54 -5.97 -1.62
C THR A 123 -2.50 -6.51 -2.68
N GLY A 124 -3.42 -7.37 -2.27
CA GLY A 124 -4.57 -7.77 -3.08
C GLY A 124 -5.75 -6.82 -2.87
N VAL A 125 -6.66 -6.73 -3.83
CA VAL A 125 -7.85 -5.87 -3.75
C VAL A 125 -8.67 -6.16 -2.48
N GLY A 126 -8.76 -7.44 -2.10
CA GLY A 126 -9.59 -7.90 -0.99
C GLY A 126 -8.98 -7.79 0.40
N ASP A 127 -7.70 -7.42 0.56
CA ASP A 127 -6.96 -7.62 1.82
C ASP A 127 -7.57 -6.95 3.06
N LEU A 128 -8.24 -5.80 2.91
CA LEU A 128 -8.93 -5.12 4.03
C LEU A 128 -10.46 -5.28 4.01
N LEU A 129 -11.01 -6.18 3.20
CA LEU A 129 -12.46 -6.41 3.15
C LEU A 129 -13.00 -7.24 4.33
N GLY A 130 -12.12 -7.85 5.13
CA GLY A 130 -12.49 -8.76 6.21
C GLY A 130 -12.84 -10.17 5.70
N TRP A 131 -12.79 -11.15 6.62
CA TRP A 131 -13.15 -12.53 6.31
C TRP A 131 -14.69 -12.71 6.27
N PRO A 132 -15.29 -13.51 5.35
CA PRO A 132 -14.66 -14.27 4.27
C PRO A 132 -14.47 -13.50 2.95
N LYS A 133 -14.93 -12.24 2.89
CA LYS A 133 -14.95 -11.41 1.68
C LYS A 133 -13.55 -11.24 1.07
N SER A 134 -12.55 -11.03 1.91
CA SER A 134 -11.14 -10.93 1.51
C SER A 134 -10.69 -12.18 0.74
N ALA A 135 -10.91 -13.36 1.31
CA ALA A 135 -10.51 -14.62 0.71
C ALA A 135 -11.22 -14.86 -0.63
N ILE A 136 -12.54 -14.65 -0.67
CA ILE A 136 -13.34 -14.85 -1.88
C ILE A 136 -12.91 -13.88 -2.98
N THR A 137 -12.77 -12.59 -2.67
CA THR A 137 -12.37 -11.57 -3.65
C THR A 137 -11.00 -11.87 -4.24
N ASN A 138 -10.01 -12.15 -3.40
CA ASN A 138 -8.66 -12.44 -3.86
C ASN A 138 -8.59 -13.76 -4.65
N PHE A 139 -9.34 -14.78 -4.23
CA PHE A 139 -9.44 -16.04 -4.97
C PHE A 139 -10.04 -15.83 -6.37
N VAL A 140 -11.17 -15.13 -6.46
CA VAL A 140 -11.84 -14.85 -7.75
C VAL A 140 -10.93 -14.04 -8.69
N LEU A 141 -10.27 -13.00 -8.19
CA LEU A 141 -9.38 -12.19 -9.00
C LEU A 141 -8.15 -12.97 -9.48
N ARG A 142 -7.61 -13.84 -8.64
CA ARG A 142 -6.39 -14.59 -8.96
C ARG A 142 -6.67 -15.81 -9.84
N HIS A 143 -7.71 -16.60 -9.53
CA HIS A 143 -7.92 -17.91 -10.16
C HIS A 143 -9.03 -17.90 -11.22
N VAL A 144 -10.11 -17.14 -11.03
CA VAL A 144 -11.25 -17.10 -11.96
C VAL A 144 -11.01 -16.04 -13.04
N ARG A 145 -10.74 -14.80 -12.64
CA ARG A 145 -10.51 -13.69 -13.57
C ARG A 145 -9.09 -13.63 -14.11
N LYS A 146 -8.15 -14.35 -13.50
CA LYS A 146 -6.72 -14.32 -13.85
C LYS A 146 -6.15 -12.90 -13.96
N ALA A 147 -6.70 -11.99 -13.15
CA ALA A 147 -6.33 -10.57 -13.15
C ALA A 147 -5.02 -10.28 -12.39
N VAL A 148 -4.45 -11.28 -11.73
CA VAL A 148 -3.14 -11.22 -11.07
C VAL A 148 -2.20 -12.17 -11.83
N PRO A 149 -1.38 -11.67 -12.75
CA PRO A 149 -0.37 -12.46 -13.45
C PRO A 149 0.68 -13.01 -12.47
N ALA A 150 1.33 -14.11 -12.84
CA ALA A 150 2.47 -14.61 -12.06
C ALA A 150 3.62 -13.60 -12.08
N TYR A 151 4.16 -13.28 -10.93
CA TYR A 151 5.28 -12.35 -10.77
C TYR A 151 6.27 -12.83 -9.72
N SER A 152 7.51 -12.36 -9.83
CA SER A 152 8.59 -12.61 -8.87
C SER A 152 9.20 -11.28 -8.45
N LEU A 153 9.00 -10.93 -7.18
CA LEU A 153 9.59 -9.74 -6.55
C LEU A 153 10.27 -10.21 -5.25
N PRO A 154 11.55 -10.59 -5.31
CA PRO A 154 12.28 -11.10 -4.14
C PRO A 154 12.26 -10.09 -2.98
N GLY A 155 12.07 -10.57 -1.76
CA GLY A 155 12.05 -9.73 -0.57
C GLY A 155 10.77 -8.91 -0.36
N ARG A 156 9.75 -9.04 -1.24
CA ARG A 156 8.46 -8.38 -1.03
C ARG A 156 7.78 -8.81 0.26
N VAL A 157 7.06 -7.89 0.87
CA VAL A 157 6.22 -8.11 2.03
C VAL A 157 4.76 -7.83 1.64
N THR A 158 3.80 -8.59 2.15
CA THR A 158 2.39 -8.25 1.94
C THR A 158 1.96 -7.12 2.88
N PHE A 159 0.95 -6.34 2.47
CA PHE A 159 0.42 -5.25 3.29
C PHE A 159 -0.03 -5.74 4.68
N GLY A 160 -0.69 -6.89 4.73
CA GLY A 160 -1.07 -7.52 6.00
C GLY A 160 0.12 -7.93 6.88
N GLN A 161 1.23 -8.38 6.27
CA GLN A 161 2.47 -8.66 7.02
C GLN A 161 3.13 -7.36 7.50
N ALA A 162 3.11 -6.30 6.70
CA ALA A 162 3.61 -4.98 7.09
C ALA A 162 2.85 -4.46 8.32
N LEU A 163 1.52 -4.51 8.31
CA LEU A 163 0.68 -4.11 9.45
C LEU A 163 0.95 -4.95 10.71
N LYS A 164 1.23 -6.25 10.56
CA LYS A 164 1.57 -7.11 11.70
C LYS A 164 2.94 -6.79 12.29
N ARG A 165 3.91 -6.45 11.45
CA ARG A 165 5.27 -6.10 11.90
C ARG A 165 5.34 -4.72 12.57
N GLY A 166 4.42 -3.83 12.24
CA GLY A 166 4.29 -2.52 12.89
C GLY A 166 3.48 -2.55 14.20
N ASN A 167 3.17 -3.74 14.72
CA ASN A 167 2.55 -3.96 16.04
C ASN A 167 3.62 -4.13 17.14
N GLY A 168 4.71 -3.40 17.08
CA GLY A 168 5.76 -3.45 18.09
C GLY A 168 5.31 -3.02 19.48
#